data_52da1d4154fbce0ef768edfa673a4a9f
#
_entry.id   52da1d4154fbce0ef768edfa673a4a9f
#
_cell.length_a   1.000
_cell.length_b   1.000
_cell.length_c   1.000
_cell.angle_alpha   90.00
_cell.angle_beta   90.00
_cell.angle_gamma   90.00
#
_symmetry.space_group_name_H-M   'P 1'
#
loop_
_entity.id
_entity.type
_entity.pdbx_description
1 polymer ?
#
loop_
_entity_poly.entity_id
_entity_poly.type
_entity_poly.pdbx_seq_one_letter_code
_entity_poly.pdbx_strand_id
1 'polypeptide(L)'
;GYLRAPGSNGIAFATQSFIDELAHAAGKDPLQFRLDLLAQPIAEAGGAGPQAAPYDAARARGVLERVREVSGWGTKPLPRGTGMGVAFHFSHRGYFAEVVKASVSRDGKLKVEKVWAAGDIGSEIINPLNAENQVQGSVQDGLAQALGQEITIDKGRTVQSSFADFPLIRFAQAVPVEVHFVKSAVAPTGLGEPALPPVPPALCNAIFAATGKRVRSLPLSNHDLSWS
;
A
#
# COMPACT_ATOMS: atom_id res chain seq x y z
N GLY A 1 -15.95 -15.54 -2.68
CA GLY A 1 -14.59 -16.06 -2.56
C GLY A 1 -13.61 -15.01 -2.05
N TYR A 2 -12.39 -15.40 -1.78
CA TYR A 2 -11.35 -14.49 -1.32
C TYR A 2 -10.63 -13.88 -2.52
N LEU A 3 -10.37 -12.57 -2.47
CA LEU A 3 -9.38 -11.91 -3.30
C LEU A 3 -7.98 -12.08 -2.70
N ARG A 4 -6.94 -11.77 -3.46
CA ARG A 4 -5.53 -11.79 -3.03
C ARG A 4 -5.33 -11.00 -1.74
N ALA A 5 -4.57 -11.55 -0.78
CA ALA A 5 -4.32 -11.03 0.56
C ALA A 5 -5.60 -10.86 1.41
N PRO A 6 -6.43 -11.92 1.58
CA PRO A 6 -7.69 -11.84 2.27
C PRO A 6 -7.53 -11.36 3.72
N GLY A 7 -8.42 -10.46 4.15
CA GLY A 7 -8.37 -9.82 5.47
C GLY A 7 -7.33 -8.71 5.59
N SER A 8 -6.14 -8.89 5.06
CA SER A 8 -5.05 -7.90 5.15
C SER A 8 -5.36 -6.59 4.44
N ASN A 9 -6.06 -6.63 3.30
CA ASN A 9 -6.37 -5.44 2.51
C ASN A 9 -7.19 -4.41 3.29
N GLY A 10 -8.30 -4.82 3.90
CA GLY A 10 -9.15 -3.92 4.70
C GLY A 10 -8.45 -3.42 5.96
N ILE A 11 -7.71 -4.30 6.66
CA ILE A 11 -6.95 -3.93 7.86
C ILE A 11 -5.87 -2.91 7.51
N ALA A 12 -5.09 -3.15 6.46
CA ALA A 12 -4.05 -2.23 6.02
C ALA A 12 -4.64 -0.88 5.58
N PHE A 13 -5.75 -0.88 4.82
CA PHE A 13 -6.41 0.35 4.41
C PHE A 13 -6.80 1.21 5.61
N ALA A 14 -7.50 0.62 6.60
CA ALA A 14 -7.94 1.35 7.78
C ALA A 14 -6.75 1.84 8.62
N THR A 15 -5.82 0.94 8.98
CA THR A 15 -4.73 1.27 9.91
C THR A 15 -3.70 2.22 9.29
N GLN A 16 -3.33 2.04 8.04
CA GLN A 16 -2.29 2.84 7.40
C GLN A 16 -2.79 4.22 6.96
N SER A 17 -4.07 4.34 6.62
CA SER A 17 -4.71 5.65 6.43
C SER A 17 -4.80 6.39 7.76
N PHE A 18 -5.19 5.71 8.85
CA PHE A 18 -5.28 6.31 10.18
C PHE A 18 -3.92 6.76 10.71
N ILE A 19 -2.85 5.97 10.54
CA ILE A 19 -1.49 6.37 10.94
C ILE A 19 -1.05 7.63 10.19
N ASP A 20 -1.40 7.77 8.91
CA ASP A 20 -1.11 8.97 8.14
C ASP A 20 -1.90 10.19 8.64
N GLU A 21 -3.17 10.02 9.04
CA GLU A 21 -3.96 11.08 9.67
C GLU A 21 -3.35 11.51 11.02
N LEU A 22 -2.88 10.56 11.84
CA LEU A 22 -2.18 10.86 13.09
C LEU A 22 -0.88 11.62 12.86
N ALA A 23 -0.08 11.22 11.89
CA ALA A 23 1.15 11.92 11.52
C ALA A 23 0.85 13.38 11.14
N HIS A 24 -0.16 13.58 10.29
CA HIS A 24 -0.60 14.90 9.89
C HIS A 24 -1.09 15.75 11.09
N ALA A 25 -1.93 15.18 11.95
CA ALA A 25 -2.42 15.84 13.16
C ALA A 25 -1.28 16.22 14.12
N ALA A 26 -0.21 15.42 14.16
CA ALA A 26 0.99 15.68 14.96
C ALA A 26 1.98 16.65 14.28
N GLY A 27 1.69 17.14 13.08
CA GLY A 27 2.60 17.99 12.31
C GLY A 27 3.91 17.29 11.90
N LYS A 28 3.89 15.95 11.76
CA LYS A 28 5.06 15.13 11.44
C LYS A 28 5.00 14.60 10.01
N ASP A 29 6.18 14.37 9.43
CA ASP A 29 6.32 13.62 8.18
C ASP A 29 5.75 12.20 8.36
N PRO A 30 4.85 11.73 7.47
CA PRO A 30 4.18 10.44 7.65
C PRO A 30 5.11 9.23 7.65
N LEU A 31 6.19 9.27 6.90
CA LEU A 31 7.18 8.19 6.88
C LEU A 31 8.02 8.22 8.16
N GLN A 32 8.50 9.40 8.56
CA GLN A 32 9.27 9.55 9.79
C GLN A 32 8.42 9.19 11.02
N PHE A 33 7.14 9.55 11.02
CA PHE A 33 6.21 9.17 12.09
C PHE A 33 6.11 7.66 12.29
N ARG A 34 6.08 6.88 11.18
CA ARG A 34 6.13 5.41 11.23
C ARG A 34 7.43 4.89 11.81
N LEU A 35 8.57 5.49 11.44
CA LEU A 35 9.87 5.13 11.98
C LEU A 35 9.98 5.46 13.47
N ASP A 36 9.40 6.59 13.92
CA ASP A 36 9.34 6.97 15.33
C ASP A 36 8.50 5.98 16.14
N LEU A 37 7.36 5.52 15.61
CA LEU A 37 6.53 4.49 16.25
C LEU A 37 7.30 3.18 16.44
N LEU A 38 8.07 2.76 15.43
CA LEU A 38 8.89 1.54 15.49
C LEU A 38 10.08 1.64 16.46
N ALA A 39 10.44 2.84 16.89
CA ALA A 39 11.46 3.05 17.89
C ALA A 39 10.93 2.88 19.35
N GLN A 40 9.61 2.84 19.52
CA GLN A 40 9.00 2.61 20.82
C GLN A 40 9.05 1.12 21.20
N PRO A 41 9.13 0.80 22.50
CA PRO A 41 9.01 -0.59 22.94
C PRO A 41 7.70 -1.19 22.42
N ILE A 42 7.79 -2.32 21.74
CA ILE A 42 6.59 -3.05 21.31
C ILE A 42 6.08 -3.78 22.55
N ALA A 43 4.86 -3.43 22.99
CA ALA A 43 4.16 -4.24 23.98
C ALA A 43 4.01 -5.66 23.40
N GLU A 44 4.30 -6.68 24.20
CA GLU A 44 4.08 -8.07 23.77
C GLU A 44 2.64 -8.19 23.28
N ALA A 45 2.49 -8.50 22.00
CA ALA A 45 1.17 -8.70 21.41
C ALA A 45 0.57 -9.96 22.05
N GLY A 46 -0.28 -9.77 23.04
CA GLY A 46 -1.06 -10.87 23.62
C GLY A 46 -1.86 -11.54 22.51
N GLY A 47 -1.68 -12.84 22.29
CA GLY A 47 -2.51 -13.62 21.40
C GLY A 47 -1.90 -14.06 20.05
N ALA A 48 -0.59 -14.05 19.91
CA ALA A 48 0.05 -14.78 18.84
C ALA A 48 -0.16 -16.29 19.07
N GLY A 49 -1.02 -16.91 18.26
CA GLY A 49 -1.16 -18.37 18.27
C GLY A 49 0.18 -19.05 17.94
N PRO A 50 0.32 -20.38 18.16
CA PRO A 50 1.59 -21.10 18.01
C PRO A 50 2.23 -21.05 16.60
N GLN A 51 1.55 -20.50 15.62
CA GLN A 51 2.03 -20.34 14.23
C GLN A 51 2.34 -18.89 13.85
N ALA A 52 2.11 -17.91 14.71
CA ALA A 52 2.42 -16.51 14.42
C ALA A 52 3.94 -16.29 14.55
N ALA A 53 4.61 -15.98 13.46
CA ALA A 53 5.97 -15.48 13.53
C ALA A 53 5.95 -14.16 14.31
N PRO A 54 6.86 -13.96 15.28
CA PRO A 54 6.91 -12.71 16.02
C PRO A 54 7.16 -11.53 15.06
N TYR A 55 6.49 -10.43 15.34
CA TYR A 55 6.72 -9.19 14.59
C TYR A 55 8.14 -8.68 14.88
N ASP A 56 8.87 -8.33 13.82
CA ASP A 56 10.23 -7.81 13.90
C ASP A 56 10.26 -6.35 13.45
N ALA A 57 10.42 -5.44 14.41
CA ALA A 57 10.47 -4.00 14.15
C ALA A 57 11.69 -3.58 13.32
N ALA A 58 12.81 -4.31 13.39
CA ALA A 58 14.00 -4.01 12.60
C ALA A 58 13.74 -4.29 11.10
N ARG A 59 13.05 -5.38 10.78
CA ARG A 59 12.62 -5.68 9.40
C ARG A 59 11.63 -4.63 8.87
N ALA A 60 10.65 -4.25 9.69
CA ALA A 60 9.70 -3.18 9.35
C ALA A 60 10.41 -1.85 9.08
N ARG A 61 11.37 -1.48 9.95
CA ARG A 61 12.23 -0.31 9.77
C ARG A 61 13.02 -0.40 8.47
N GLY A 62 13.67 -1.52 8.20
CA GLY A 62 14.50 -1.72 7.01
C GLY A 62 13.75 -1.47 5.70
N VAL A 63 12.51 -1.97 5.56
CA VAL A 63 11.70 -1.73 4.35
C VAL A 63 11.21 -0.29 4.25
N LEU A 64 10.89 0.38 5.38
CA LEU A 64 10.51 1.79 5.38
C LEU A 64 11.69 2.71 5.01
N GLU A 65 12.86 2.46 5.55
CA GLU A 65 14.08 3.20 5.21
C GLU A 65 14.46 3.00 3.74
N ARG A 66 14.34 1.75 3.25
CA ARG A 66 14.62 1.45 1.84
C ARG A 66 13.66 2.14 0.89
N VAL A 67 12.35 2.10 1.14
CA VAL A 67 11.39 2.78 0.27
C VAL A 67 11.54 4.31 0.32
N ARG A 68 11.93 4.87 1.48
CA ARG A 68 12.29 6.29 1.63
C ARG A 68 13.41 6.69 0.69
N GLU A 69 14.50 5.91 0.71
CA GLU A 69 15.68 6.15 -0.11
C GLU A 69 15.36 6.10 -1.61
N VAL A 70 14.79 4.99 -2.08
CA VAL A 70 14.59 4.75 -3.51
C VAL A 70 13.50 5.62 -4.13
N SER A 71 12.50 6.02 -3.36
CA SER A 71 11.46 6.94 -3.82
C SER A 71 11.89 8.40 -3.83
N GLY A 72 12.98 8.73 -3.13
CA GLY A 72 13.38 10.11 -2.90
C GLY A 72 12.38 10.89 -2.04
N TRP A 73 11.70 10.21 -1.10
CA TRP A 73 10.71 10.80 -0.20
C TRP A 73 11.24 12.06 0.50
N GLY A 74 10.50 13.16 0.39
CA GLY A 74 10.83 14.42 1.06
C GLY A 74 12.03 15.19 0.51
N THR A 75 12.69 14.70 -0.57
CA THR A 75 13.91 15.34 -1.09
C THR A 75 13.63 16.56 -1.98
N LYS A 76 12.45 16.63 -2.59
CA LYS A 76 12.07 17.72 -3.49
C LYS A 76 10.61 18.11 -3.27
N PRO A 77 10.28 19.41 -3.36
CA PRO A 77 8.89 19.85 -3.39
C PRO A 77 8.20 19.29 -4.64
N LEU A 78 6.94 18.91 -4.48
CA LEU A 78 6.13 18.42 -5.59
C LEU A 78 5.25 19.56 -6.15
N PRO A 79 4.92 19.52 -7.43
CA PRO A 79 3.96 20.45 -8.01
C PRO A 79 2.60 20.38 -7.30
N ARG A 80 1.86 21.49 -7.31
CA ARG A 80 0.49 21.52 -6.78
C ARG A 80 -0.39 20.47 -7.48
N GLY A 81 -1.18 19.74 -6.71
CA GLY A 81 -1.98 18.63 -7.22
C GLY A 81 -1.22 17.33 -7.38
N THR A 82 0.07 17.29 -7.01
CA THR A 82 0.87 16.05 -6.99
C THR A 82 1.25 15.75 -5.54
N GLY A 83 1.12 14.49 -5.15
CA GLY A 83 1.46 14.03 -3.80
C GLY A 83 2.16 12.67 -3.82
N MET A 84 2.85 12.39 -2.74
CA MET A 84 3.35 11.06 -2.40
C MET A 84 2.68 10.58 -1.11
N GLY A 85 2.30 9.32 -1.08
CA GLY A 85 1.75 8.68 0.11
C GLY A 85 2.51 7.39 0.42
N VAL A 86 2.70 7.12 1.69
CA VAL A 86 3.40 5.93 2.18
C VAL A 86 2.46 5.06 3.00
N ALA A 87 2.63 3.74 2.85
CA ALA A 87 2.02 2.76 3.73
C ALA A 87 2.97 1.59 3.95
N PHE A 88 2.74 0.87 5.04
CA PHE A 88 3.49 -0.31 5.43
C PHE A 88 2.51 -1.38 5.93
N HIS A 89 2.76 -2.65 5.60
CA HIS A 89 2.00 -3.74 6.18
C HIS A 89 2.86 -4.99 6.39
N PHE A 90 2.59 -5.68 7.48
CA PHE A 90 3.12 -7.00 7.77
C PHE A 90 2.01 -8.03 7.59
N SER A 91 2.17 -8.91 6.64
CA SER A 91 1.25 -10.03 6.41
C SER A 91 1.97 -11.20 5.74
N HIS A 92 1.44 -12.39 5.93
CA HIS A 92 2.01 -13.60 5.31
C HIS A 92 3.51 -13.78 5.62
N ARG A 93 3.94 -13.29 6.78
CA ARG A 93 5.34 -13.26 7.27
C ARG A 93 6.29 -12.40 6.42
N GLY A 94 5.77 -11.61 5.48
CA GLY A 94 6.49 -10.64 4.68
C GLY A 94 6.24 -9.20 5.18
N TYR A 95 7.23 -8.35 5.05
CA TYR A 95 7.20 -6.93 5.40
C TYR A 95 7.25 -6.12 4.11
N PHE A 96 6.25 -5.28 3.87
CA PHE A 96 6.23 -4.42 2.69
C PHE A 96 5.92 -2.98 3.05
N ALA A 97 6.75 -2.07 2.55
CA ALA A 97 6.50 -0.64 2.56
C ALA A 97 6.42 -0.14 1.12
N GLU A 98 5.45 0.71 0.85
CA GLU A 98 5.23 1.25 -0.49
C GLU A 98 5.03 2.76 -0.44
N VAL A 99 5.56 3.41 -1.46
CA VAL A 99 5.33 4.82 -1.75
C VAL A 99 4.64 4.92 -3.09
N VAL A 100 3.50 5.58 -3.11
CA VAL A 100 2.76 5.90 -4.33
C VAL A 100 2.92 7.37 -4.63
N LYS A 101 3.29 7.71 -5.86
CA LYS A 101 3.23 9.07 -6.40
C LYS A 101 2.01 9.20 -7.30
N ALA A 102 1.16 10.17 -7.01
CA ALA A 102 -0.05 10.42 -7.79
C ALA A 102 -0.24 11.92 -8.04
N SER A 103 -0.90 12.24 -9.13
CA SER A 103 -1.40 13.59 -9.42
C SER A 103 -2.90 13.57 -9.58
N VAL A 104 -3.53 14.65 -9.11
CA VAL A 104 -4.97 14.88 -9.24
C VAL A 104 -5.15 16.26 -9.88
N SER A 105 -5.79 16.30 -11.03
CA SER A 105 -6.12 17.57 -11.68
C SER A 105 -7.21 18.33 -10.89
N ARG A 106 -7.36 19.62 -11.13
CA ARG A 106 -8.39 20.44 -10.42
C ARG A 106 -9.80 19.91 -10.60
N ASP A 107 -10.10 19.30 -11.74
CA ASP A 107 -11.39 18.65 -12.05
C ASP A 107 -11.51 17.22 -11.50
N GLY A 108 -10.57 16.79 -10.65
CA GLY A 108 -10.62 15.50 -9.93
C GLY A 108 -10.09 14.30 -10.68
N LYS A 109 -9.46 14.45 -11.85
CA LYS A 109 -8.88 13.33 -12.59
C LYS A 109 -7.60 12.84 -11.91
N LEU A 110 -7.65 11.61 -11.39
CA LEU A 110 -6.53 10.94 -10.77
C LEU A 110 -5.62 10.27 -11.81
N LYS A 111 -4.30 10.43 -11.63
CA LYS A 111 -3.27 9.69 -12.33
C LYS A 111 -2.27 9.15 -11.33
N VAL A 112 -2.12 7.84 -11.25
CA VAL A 112 -1.03 7.20 -10.52
C VAL A 112 0.21 7.25 -11.42
N GLU A 113 1.28 7.89 -10.96
CA GLU A 113 2.47 8.12 -11.78
C GLU A 113 3.49 7.00 -11.63
N LYS A 114 3.70 6.54 -10.39
CA LYS A 114 4.69 5.51 -10.07
C LYS A 114 4.46 4.94 -8.68
N VAL A 115 4.86 3.68 -8.50
CA VAL A 115 4.93 3.03 -7.19
C VAL A 115 6.35 2.51 -6.96
N TRP A 116 6.87 2.75 -5.77
CA TRP A 116 8.07 2.11 -5.25
C TRP A 116 7.67 1.15 -4.15
N ALA A 117 8.14 -0.08 -4.24
CA ALA A 117 7.88 -1.13 -3.27
C ALA A 117 9.20 -1.63 -2.68
N ALA A 118 9.29 -1.68 -1.37
CA ALA A 118 10.39 -2.31 -0.65
C ALA A 118 9.86 -3.45 0.21
N GLY A 119 10.39 -4.66 0.00
CA GLY A 119 9.94 -5.86 0.68
C GLY A 119 11.06 -6.65 1.36
N ASP A 120 10.76 -7.25 2.50
CA ASP A 120 11.61 -8.24 3.17
C ASP A 120 10.81 -9.54 3.32
N ILE A 121 11.26 -10.57 2.61
CA ILE A 121 10.71 -11.93 2.63
C ILE A 121 11.73 -12.96 3.11
N GLY A 122 12.80 -12.51 3.76
CA GLY A 122 13.83 -13.38 4.33
C GLY A 122 15.17 -13.32 3.61
N SER A 123 16.00 -14.32 3.87
CA SER A 123 17.40 -14.35 3.47
C SER A 123 17.63 -14.56 1.97
N GLU A 124 16.73 -15.26 1.30
CA GLU A 124 16.91 -15.66 -0.10
C GLU A 124 15.72 -15.33 -0.99
N ILE A 125 16.03 -14.83 -2.19
CA ILE A 125 15.10 -14.65 -3.30
C ILE A 125 15.46 -15.74 -4.34
N ILE A 126 14.72 -16.83 -4.35
CA ILE A 126 15.04 -18.01 -5.16
C ILE A 126 14.98 -17.69 -6.66
N ASN A 127 13.98 -16.91 -7.08
CA ASN A 127 13.85 -16.46 -8.45
C ASN A 127 13.58 -14.95 -8.47
N PRO A 128 14.61 -14.11 -8.62
CA PRO A 128 14.47 -12.65 -8.57
C PRO A 128 13.47 -12.07 -9.57
N LEU A 129 13.47 -12.56 -10.82
CA LEU A 129 12.55 -12.08 -11.85
C LEU A 129 11.09 -12.37 -11.49
N ASN A 130 10.81 -13.61 -11.05
CA ASN A 130 9.45 -13.95 -10.60
C ASN A 130 9.06 -13.21 -9.33
N ALA A 131 10.00 -12.96 -8.43
CA ALA A 131 9.74 -12.17 -7.23
C ALA A 131 9.34 -10.73 -7.59
N GLU A 132 10.06 -10.10 -8.50
CA GLU A 132 9.71 -8.77 -9.01
C GLU A 132 8.33 -8.77 -9.69
N ASN A 133 8.05 -9.73 -10.56
CA ASN A 133 6.75 -9.88 -11.22
C ASN A 133 5.60 -10.08 -10.21
N GLN A 134 5.83 -10.81 -9.12
CA GLN A 134 4.82 -10.97 -8.05
C GLN A 134 4.51 -9.66 -7.36
N VAL A 135 5.50 -8.83 -7.05
CA VAL A 135 5.29 -7.52 -6.45
C VAL A 135 4.58 -6.59 -7.43
N GLN A 136 5.04 -6.53 -8.69
CA GLN A 136 4.40 -5.71 -9.72
C GLN A 136 2.93 -6.09 -9.91
N GLY A 137 2.62 -7.39 -10.00
CA GLY A 137 1.25 -7.89 -10.08
C GLY A 137 0.41 -7.53 -8.86
N SER A 138 0.98 -7.63 -7.64
CA SER A 138 0.30 -7.23 -6.40
C SER A 138 -0.06 -5.75 -6.41
N VAL A 139 0.84 -4.90 -6.88
CA VAL A 139 0.59 -3.45 -6.99
C VAL A 139 -0.54 -3.17 -7.98
N GLN A 140 -0.53 -3.79 -9.16
CA GLN A 140 -1.62 -3.60 -10.13
C GLN A 140 -2.97 -4.06 -9.56
N ASP A 141 -3.01 -5.21 -8.87
CA ASP A 141 -4.22 -5.69 -8.20
C ASP A 141 -4.71 -4.70 -7.13
N GLY A 142 -3.82 -4.22 -6.26
CA GLY A 142 -4.16 -3.26 -5.21
C GLY A 142 -4.69 -1.93 -5.78
N LEU A 143 -4.09 -1.45 -6.87
CA LEU A 143 -4.57 -0.27 -7.58
C LEU A 143 -5.95 -0.51 -8.20
N ALA A 144 -6.19 -1.67 -8.83
CA ALA A 144 -7.49 -2.01 -9.40
C ALA A 144 -8.60 -2.03 -8.33
N GLN A 145 -8.30 -2.64 -7.16
CA GLN A 145 -9.22 -2.66 -6.02
C GLN A 145 -9.52 -1.24 -5.53
N ALA A 146 -8.50 -0.41 -5.35
CA ALA A 146 -8.68 0.96 -4.89
C ALA A 146 -9.43 1.84 -5.90
N LEU A 147 -9.17 1.68 -7.18
CA LEU A 147 -9.71 2.57 -8.22
C LEU A 147 -11.18 2.33 -8.52
N GLY A 148 -11.64 1.06 -8.65
CA GLY A 148 -12.99 0.86 -9.15
C GLY A 148 -13.62 -0.52 -8.90
N GLN A 149 -12.94 -1.43 -8.19
CA GLN A 149 -13.51 -2.75 -7.95
C GLN A 149 -14.46 -2.71 -6.76
N GLU A 150 -15.71 -3.04 -7.00
CA GLU A 150 -16.76 -3.11 -6.00
C GLU A 150 -17.68 -4.30 -6.28
N ILE A 151 -18.04 -5.03 -5.24
CA ILE A 151 -19.11 -6.04 -5.28
C ILE A 151 -20.26 -5.56 -4.40
N THR A 152 -21.40 -5.37 -5.01
CA THR A 152 -22.63 -5.00 -4.32
C THR A 152 -23.61 -6.17 -4.31
N ILE A 153 -24.48 -6.21 -3.30
CA ILE A 153 -25.46 -7.27 -3.12
C ILE A 153 -26.86 -6.66 -3.13
N ASP A 154 -27.69 -7.14 -4.03
CA ASP A 154 -29.13 -6.83 -4.04
C ASP A 154 -29.94 -8.12 -3.87
N LYS A 155 -30.89 -8.11 -2.93
CA LYS A 155 -31.79 -9.25 -2.62
C LYS A 155 -31.06 -10.59 -2.47
N GLY A 156 -29.87 -10.56 -1.84
CA GLY A 156 -29.05 -11.75 -1.56
C GLY A 156 -28.23 -12.26 -2.75
N ARG A 157 -28.11 -11.49 -3.84
CA ARG A 157 -27.31 -11.84 -5.02
C ARG A 157 -26.28 -10.75 -5.32
N THR A 158 -25.12 -11.15 -5.83
CA THR A 158 -24.15 -10.19 -6.38
C THR A 158 -24.73 -9.50 -7.61
N VAL A 159 -24.57 -8.18 -7.68
CA VAL A 159 -24.99 -7.37 -8.85
C VAL A 159 -23.99 -7.55 -9.98
N GLN A 160 -22.72 -7.51 -9.66
CA GLN A 160 -21.64 -7.68 -10.65
C GLN A 160 -21.57 -9.13 -11.10
N SER A 161 -21.69 -9.35 -12.39
CA SER A 161 -21.80 -10.69 -13.00
C SER A 161 -20.63 -11.05 -13.92
N SER A 162 -19.82 -10.08 -14.30
CA SER A 162 -18.71 -10.26 -15.23
C SER A 162 -17.61 -9.22 -15.01
N PHE A 163 -16.48 -9.36 -15.72
CA PHE A 163 -15.43 -8.35 -15.75
C PHE A 163 -15.81 -7.03 -16.45
N ALA A 164 -16.98 -6.97 -17.09
CA ALA A 164 -17.54 -5.69 -17.56
C ALA A 164 -17.99 -4.82 -16.39
N ASP A 165 -18.52 -5.46 -15.34
CA ASP A 165 -19.05 -4.82 -14.14
C ASP A 165 -18.04 -4.78 -12.99
N PHE A 166 -16.92 -5.49 -13.14
CA PHE A 166 -15.81 -5.55 -12.17
C PHE A 166 -14.50 -5.20 -12.91
N PRO A 167 -14.18 -3.90 -13.01
CA PRO A 167 -13.12 -3.42 -13.90
C PRO A 167 -11.73 -3.87 -13.44
N LEU A 168 -10.93 -4.34 -14.39
CA LEU A 168 -9.51 -4.63 -14.23
C LEU A 168 -8.68 -3.52 -14.87
N ILE A 169 -7.50 -3.25 -14.30
CA ILE A 169 -6.50 -2.39 -14.96
C ILE A 169 -6.11 -3.04 -16.29
N ARG A 170 -6.24 -2.28 -17.37
CA ARG A 170 -5.80 -2.72 -18.69
C ARG A 170 -4.30 -2.49 -18.86
N PHE A 171 -3.64 -3.26 -19.73
CA PHE A 171 -2.20 -3.15 -19.97
C PHE A 171 -1.74 -1.70 -20.24
N ALA A 172 -2.50 -0.95 -21.03
CA ALA A 172 -2.21 0.46 -21.32
C ALA A 172 -2.35 1.41 -20.11
N GLN A 173 -2.96 0.95 -19.04
CA GLN A 173 -3.16 1.69 -17.79
C GLN A 173 -2.20 1.24 -16.69
N ALA A 174 -1.38 0.22 -16.96
CA ALA A 174 -0.43 -0.31 -15.99
C ALA A 174 0.54 0.77 -15.52
N VAL A 175 0.72 0.82 -14.20
CA VAL A 175 1.56 1.82 -13.55
C VAL A 175 2.98 1.29 -13.44
N PRO A 176 4.02 2.11 -13.69
CA PRO A 176 5.40 1.72 -13.43
C PRO A 176 5.61 1.38 -11.93
N VAL A 177 6.18 0.21 -11.67
CA VAL A 177 6.49 -0.26 -10.31
C VAL A 177 7.98 -0.58 -10.22
N GLU A 178 8.65 0.06 -9.28
CA GLU A 178 10.06 -0.19 -8.96
C GLU A 178 10.14 -1.01 -7.68
N VAL A 179 10.79 -2.17 -7.74
CA VAL A 179 10.80 -3.17 -6.67
C VAL A 179 12.20 -3.29 -6.07
N HIS A 180 12.26 -3.27 -4.75
CA HIS A 180 13.49 -3.45 -3.97
C HIS A 180 13.28 -4.50 -2.89
N PHE A 181 14.28 -5.36 -2.68
CA PHE A 181 14.25 -6.32 -1.60
C PHE A 181 15.33 -6.01 -0.56
N VAL A 182 14.91 -6.02 0.69
CA VAL A 182 15.80 -6.00 1.86
C VAL A 182 15.96 -7.44 2.33
N LYS A 183 17.18 -7.91 2.45
CA LYS A 183 17.47 -9.26 2.95
C LYS A 183 17.64 -9.26 4.46
N SER A 184 17.02 -10.21 5.13
CA SER A 184 17.17 -10.49 6.55
C SER A 184 17.67 -11.92 6.78
N ALA A 185 18.12 -12.24 7.99
CA ALA A 185 18.69 -13.56 8.30
C ALA A 185 17.63 -14.67 8.55
N VAL A 186 16.33 -14.35 8.39
CA VAL A 186 15.26 -15.32 8.62
C VAL A 186 15.03 -16.19 7.40
N ALA A 187 14.45 -17.38 7.62
CA ALA A 187 14.09 -18.27 6.52
C ALA A 187 13.16 -17.58 5.50
N PRO A 188 13.29 -17.90 4.20
CA PRO A 188 12.45 -17.33 3.15
C PRO A 188 10.96 -17.55 3.41
N THR A 189 10.14 -16.57 3.07
CA THR A 189 8.68 -16.61 3.21
C THR A 189 8.00 -16.47 1.85
N GLY A 190 6.66 -16.61 1.83
CA GLY A 190 5.88 -16.46 0.61
C GLY A 190 5.83 -14.99 0.13
N LEU A 191 5.72 -14.80 -1.18
CA LEU A 191 5.66 -13.49 -1.84
C LEU A 191 4.37 -13.27 -2.65
N GLY A 192 3.46 -14.22 -2.62
CA GLY A 192 2.24 -14.15 -3.43
C GLY A 192 1.30 -13.00 -3.07
N GLU A 193 1.31 -12.52 -1.83
CA GLU A 193 0.27 -11.66 -1.28
C GLU A 193 0.75 -10.40 -0.54
N PRO A 194 1.90 -10.40 0.18
CA PRO A 194 2.18 -9.35 1.16
C PRO A 194 2.44 -7.95 0.57
N ALA A 195 2.70 -7.85 -0.72
CA ALA A 195 2.90 -6.57 -1.40
C ALA A 195 1.58 -5.86 -1.81
N LEU A 196 0.41 -6.51 -1.66
CA LEU A 196 -0.86 -5.85 -2.07
C LEU A 196 -1.42 -4.91 -1.00
N PRO A 197 -1.47 -5.30 0.29
CA PRO A 197 -2.19 -4.53 1.32
C PRO A 197 -1.75 -3.08 1.49
N PRO A 198 -0.47 -2.68 1.36
CA PRO A 198 -0.08 -1.28 1.51
C PRO A 198 -0.47 -0.38 0.32
N VAL A 199 -0.82 -0.92 -0.85
CA VAL A 199 -1.10 -0.13 -2.06
C VAL A 199 -2.30 0.81 -1.90
N PRO A 200 -3.50 0.34 -1.53
CA PRO A 200 -4.68 1.22 -1.41
C PRO A 200 -4.47 2.38 -0.42
N PRO A 201 -3.98 2.16 0.81
CA PRO A 201 -3.74 3.27 1.73
C PRO A 201 -2.63 4.21 1.26
N ALA A 202 -1.55 3.72 0.64
CA ALA A 202 -0.51 4.58 0.08
C ALA A 202 -1.06 5.49 -1.02
N LEU A 203 -1.93 4.98 -1.90
CA LEU A 203 -2.61 5.79 -2.91
C LEU A 203 -3.52 6.85 -2.27
N CYS A 204 -4.35 6.49 -1.30
CA CYS A 204 -5.24 7.43 -0.62
C CYS A 204 -4.46 8.51 0.15
N ASN A 205 -3.33 8.17 0.75
CA ASN A 205 -2.42 9.12 1.39
C ASN A 205 -1.76 10.05 0.37
N ALA A 206 -1.42 9.55 -0.83
CA ALA A 206 -0.92 10.40 -1.92
C ALA A 206 -1.97 11.40 -2.42
N ILE A 207 -3.23 10.96 -2.54
CA ILE A 207 -4.36 11.83 -2.89
C ILE A 207 -4.53 12.94 -1.83
N PHE A 208 -4.47 12.58 -0.55
CA PHE A 208 -4.53 13.59 0.51
C PHE A 208 -3.38 14.58 0.43
N ALA A 209 -2.14 14.13 0.23
CA ALA A 209 -0.98 15.00 0.06
C ALA A 209 -1.11 15.94 -1.17
N ALA A 210 -1.79 15.48 -2.23
CA ALA A 210 -2.01 16.27 -3.44
C ALA A 210 -3.14 17.29 -3.32
N THR A 211 -4.21 16.98 -2.58
CA THR A 211 -5.50 17.70 -2.65
C THR A 211 -6.03 18.19 -1.30
N GLY A 212 -5.54 17.64 -0.19
CA GLY A 212 -6.11 17.83 1.15
C GLY A 212 -7.37 17.00 1.43
N LYS A 213 -7.84 16.18 0.48
CA LYS A 213 -9.04 15.34 0.65
C LYS A 213 -8.68 13.97 1.22
N ARG A 214 -9.27 13.61 2.36
CA ARG A 214 -9.14 12.26 2.95
C ARG A 214 -10.17 11.30 2.35
N VAL A 215 -9.68 10.17 1.86
CA VAL A 215 -10.51 9.07 1.40
C VAL A 215 -10.58 8.01 2.50
N ARG A 216 -11.80 7.69 2.97
CA ARG A 216 -12.04 6.72 4.05
C ARG A 216 -12.92 5.55 3.63
N SER A 217 -13.25 5.46 2.36
CA SER A 217 -13.97 4.32 1.76
C SER A 217 -13.47 4.09 0.33
N LEU A 218 -13.65 2.88 -0.16
CA LEU A 218 -13.29 2.49 -1.53
C LEU A 218 -14.53 1.95 -2.23
N PRO A 219 -14.57 1.94 -3.55
CA PRO A 219 -13.53 2.39 -4.48
C PRO A 219 -13.49 3.91 -4.70
N LEU A 220 -12.38 4.38 -5.24
CA LEU A 220 -12.15 5.80 -5.55
C LEU A 220 -13.10 6.36 -6.60
N SER A 221 -13.63 5.51 -7.48
CA SER A 221 -14.67 5.89 -8.46
C SER A 221 -15.92 6.49 -7.83
N ASN A 222 -16.17 6.25 -6.54
CA ASN A 222 -17.31 6.77 -5.80
C ASN A 222 -17.03 8.15 -5.15
N HIS A 223 -15.84 8.73 -5.39
CA HIS A 223 -15.40 9.97 -4.74
C HIS A 223 -15.17 11.11 -5.73
N ASP A 224 -15.62 12.30 -5.36
CA ASP A 224 -15.19 13.54 -6.01
C ASP A 224 -13.82 13.96 -5.47
N LEU A 225 -12.81 13.86 -6.30
CA LEU A 225 -11.43 14.26 -5.98
C LEU A 225 -11.07 15.67 -6.44
N SER A 226 -12.02 16.46 -6.99
CA SER A 226 -11.78 17.84 -7.41
C SER A 226 -11.30 18.72 -6.24
N TRP A 227 -10.46 19.70 -6.50
CA TRP A 227 -9.89 20.55 -5.46
C TRP A 227 -9.65 21.98 -5.97
N SER A 228 -9.55 22.97 -5.08
CA SER A 228 -9.43 24.41 -5.36
C SER A 228 -8.01 24.94 -5.12
#